data_4682d3156c1d8b0455bdf0cbd6309100
#
_entry.id   4682d3156c1d8b0455bdf0cbd6309100
#
_cell.length_a   1.000
_cell.length_b   1.000
_cell.length_c   1.000
_cell.angle_alpha   90.00
_cell.angle_beta   90.00
_cell.angle_gamma   90.00
#
_symmetry.space_group_name_H-M   'P 1'
#
loop_
_entity.id
_entity.type
_entity.pdbx_description
1 polymer ?
#
loop_
_entity_poly.entity_id
_entity_poly.type
_entity_poly.pdbx_seq_one_letter_code
_entity_poly.pdbx_strand_id
1 'polypeptide(L)'
;MCGGKQEVFDRVKPILEKMGSSIVLVGPVGSGNMTKLANQIIVAVNIAALSEALVLATKSGVNPENVYKAIRGGLAGSTVMDAKAPMMLDRNFDPGFRIELHIKDLTNAQNASKAVGMELPMTDRVLDMMKKLQEEGLGKCDHAAVLRYYEEQENIEVKR
;
A
#
# COMPACT_ATOMS: atom_id res chain seq x y z
N MET A 1 -5.01 -1.64 16.21
CA MET A 1 -4.28 -0.42 16.62
C MET A 1 -5.26 0.47 17.38
N CYS A 2 -5.02 0.74 18.66
CA CYS A 2 -5.92 1.48 19.55
C CYS A 2 -5.23 2.74 20.08
N GLY A 3 -5.99 3.83 20.22
CA GLY A 3 -5.53 5.05 20.88
C GLY A 3 -6.48 5.40 22.03
N GLY A 4 -5.95 5.66 23.23
CA GLY A 4 -6.75 5.98 24.40
C GLY A 4 -5.99 5.84 25.71
N LYS A 5 -6.72 5.86 26.83
CA LYS A 5 -6.15 5.63 28.15
C LYS A 5 -5.92 4.14 28.39
N GLN A 6 -4.83 3.78 29.08
CA GLN A 6 -4.46 2.40 29.40
C GLN A 6 -5.59 1.65 30.12
N GLU A 7 -6.17 2.26 31.16
CA GLU A 7 -7.25 1.64 31.95
C GLU A 7 -8.49 1.28 31.13
N VAL A 8 -8.83 2.13 30.13
CA VAL A 8 -9.95 1.88 29.22
C VAL A 8 -9.59 0.76 28.24
N PHE A 9 -8.36 0.81 27.69
CA PHE A 9 -7.85 -0.23 26.80
C PHE A 9 -7.90 -1.61 27.47
N ASP A 10 -7.42 -1.73 28.72
CA ASP A 10 -7.39 -3.00 29.45
C ASP A 10 -8.81 -3.58 29.66
N ARG A 11 -9.79 -2.71 29.92
CA ARG A 11 -11.21 -3.13 30.05
C ARG A 11 -11.80 -3.65 28.76
N VAL A 12 -11.46 -3.05 27.60
CA VAL A 12 -12.07 -3.42 26.31
C VAL A 12 -11.25 -4.45 25.53
N LYS A 13 -9.98 -4.67 25.92
CA LYS A 13 -9.07 -5.59 25.24
C LYS A 13 -9.64 -6.99 25.04
N PRO A 14 -10.30 -7.64 26.04
CA PRO A 14 -10.89 -8.96 25.85
C PRO A 14 -11.96 -9.01 24.75
N ILE A 15 -12.68 -7.90 24.52
CA ILE A 15 -13.66 -7.79 23.43
C ILE A 15 -12.93 -7.65 22.09
N LEU A 16 -11.90 -6.80 22.02
CA LEU A 16 -11.11 -6.57 20.81
C LEU A 16 -10.36 -7.83 20.36
N GLU A 17 -9.91 -8.67 21.28
CA GLU A 17 -9.25 -9.95 21.02
C GLU A 17 -10.17 -10.98 20.32
N LYS A 18 -11.51 -10.77 20.36
CA LYS A 18 -12.44 -11.56 19.56
C LYS A 18 -12.53 -11.13 18.09
N MET A 19 -12.01 -9.94 17.77
CA MET A 19 -12.04 -9.36 16.42
C MET A 19 -10.69 -9.38 15.71
N GLY A 20 -9.61 -9.66 16.43
CA GLY A 20 -8.27 -9.67 15.84
C GLY A 20 -7.24 -10.39 16.70
N SER A 21 -6.18 -10.85 16.07
CA SER A 21 -5.11 -11.62 16.71
C SER A 21 -4.04 -10.76 17.40
N SER A 22 -3.97 -9.47 17.06
CA SER A 22 -2.97 -8.55 17.61
C SER A 22 -3.64 -7.22 17.97
N ILE A 23 -3.71 -6.93 19.26
CA ILE A 23 -4.33 -5.72 19.79
C ILE A 23 -3.26 -4.91 20.51
N VAL A 24 -2.96 -3.72 19.96
CA VAL A 24 -1.89 -2.86 20.47
C VAL A 24 -2.46 -1.49 20.81
N LEU A 25 -2.19 -1.01 22.02
CA LEU A 25 -2.38 0.38 22.41
C LEU A 25 -1.14 1.17 21.93
N VAL A 26 -1.34 2.08 20.98
CA VAL A 26 -0.26 2.81 20.32
C VAL A 26 -0.06 4.23 20.87
N GLY A 27 -0.88 4.66 21.80
CA GLY A 27 -0.76 5.98 22.44
C GLY A 27 -2.11 6.59 22.82
N PRO A 28 -2.17 7.90 23.07
CA PRO A 28 -3.39 8.60 23.44
C PRO A 28 -4.45 8.59 22.32
N VAL A 29 -5.61 9.20 22.60
CA VAL A 29 -6.70 9.34 21.60
C VAL A 29 -6.17 9.97 20.31
N GLY A 30 -6.51 9.38 19.17
CA GLY A 30 -6.01 9.76 17.83
C GLY A 30 -4.82 8.94 17.34
N SER A 31 -3.99 8.34 18.23
CA SER A 31 -2.79 7.59 17.84
C SER A 31 -3.09 6.37 16.96
N GLY A 32 -4.24 5.71 17.17
CA GLY A 32 -4.67 4.59 16.33
C GLY A 32 -4.91 5.01 14.88
N ASN A 33 -5.55 6.15 14.66
CA ASN A 33 -5.76 6.72 13.33
C ASN A 33 -4.43 7.11 12.68
N MET A 34 -3.54 7.78 13.42
CA MET A 34 -2.21 8.15 12.92
C MET A 34 -1.39 6.91 12.53
N THR A 35 -1.44 5.85 13.33
CA THR A 35 -0.78 4.57 13.02
C THR A 35 -1.36 3.95 11.74
N LYS A 36 -2.68 4.05 11.52
CA LYS A 36 -3.31 3.60 10.27
C LYS A 36 -2.80 4.40 9.07
N LEU A 37 -2.65 5.71 9.18
CA LEU A 37 -2.11 6.54 8.09
C LEU A 37 -0.66 6.16 7.78
N ALA A 38 0.18 5.97 8.79
CA ALA A 38 1.56 5.50 8.61
C ALA A 38 1.62 4.14 7.90
N ASN A 39 0.73 3.20 8.27
CA ASN A 39 0.61 1.92 7.57
C ASN A 39 0.26 2.12 6.09
N GLN A 40 -0.71 2.99 5.76
CA GLN A 40 -1.14 3.20 4.38
C GLN A 40 -0.05 3.84 3.51
N ILE A 41 0.76 4.74 4.07
CA ILE A 41 1.96 5.27 3.41
C ILE A 41 2.90 4.12 3.01
N ILE A 42 3.25 3.25 3.97
CA ILE A 42 4.17 2.14 3.72
C ILE A 42 3.59 1.19 2.66
N VAL A 43 2.32 0.83 2.77
CA VAL A 43 1.64 -0.05 1.79
C VAL A 43 1.69 0.56 0.39
N ALA A 44 1.33 1.84 0.23
CA ALA A 44 1.30 2.52 -1.05
C ALA A 44 2.68 2.57 -1.71
N VAL A 45 3.69 3.01 -0.95
CA VAL A 45 5.07 3.13 -1.46
C VAL A 45 5.67 1.76 -1.80
N ASN A 46 5.38 0.72 -1.00
CA ASN A 46 5.79 -0.66 -1.33
C ASN A 46 5.21 -1.14 -2.66
N ILE A 47 3.91 -0.87 -2.91
CA ILE A 47 3.26 -1.26 -4.18
C ILE A 47 3.90 -0.52 -5.34
N ALA A 48 4.15 0.78 -5.22
CA ALA A 48 4.80 1.58 -6.26
C ALA A 48 6.22 1.10 -6.54
N ALA A 49 7.02 0.88 -5.50
CA ALA A 49 8.39 0.37 -5.63
C ALA A 49 8.45 -1.03 -6.28
N LEU A 50 7.53 -1.92 -5.89
CA LEU A 50 7.40 -3.25 -6.50
C LEU A 50 7.03 -3.14 -7.99
N SER A 51 6.07 -2.27 -8.32
CA SER A 51 5.63 -2.04 -9.70
C SER A 51 6.78 -1.56 -10.59
N GLU A 52 7.52 -0.55 -10.13
CA GLU A 52 8.68 0.01 -10.83
C GLU A 52 9.77 -1.05 -11.04
N ALA A 53 10.07 -1.85 -10.01
CA ALA A 53 11.07 -2.92 -10.09
C ALA A 53 10.68 -4.02 -11.08
N LEU A 54 9.41 -4.45 -11.11
CA LEU A 54 8.95 -5.49 -12.04
C LEU A 54 8.95 -4.97 -13.49
N VAL A 55 8.59 -3.72 -13.73
CA VAL A 55 8.66 -3.09 -15.06
C VAL A 55 10.11 -2.97 -15.52
N LEU A 56 11.03 -2.52 -14.65
CA LEU A 56 12.46 -2.46 -14.95
C LEU A 56 13.01 -3.84 -15.33
N ALA A 57 12.68 -4.88 -14.55
CA ALA A 57 13.12 -6.24 -14.83
C ALA A 57 12.62 -6.72 -16.20
N THR A 58 11.32 -6.54 -16.47
CA THR A 58 10.69 -6.93 -17.73
C THR A 58 11.33 -6.20 -18.92
N LYS A 59 11.55 -4.89 -18.80
CA LYS A 59 12.18 -4.07 -19.84
C LYS A 59 13.63 -4.47 -20.10
N SER A 60 14.31 -4.99 -19.09
CA SER A 60 15.69 -5.53 -19.18
C SER A 60 15.74 -6.97 -19.68
N GLY A 61 14.62 -7.59 -20.08
CA GLY A 61 14.53 -8.97 -20.53
C GLY A 61 14.63 -10.02 -19.43
N VAL A 62 14.50 -9.62 -18.16
CA VAL A 62 14.49 -10.54 -17.01
C VAL A 62 13.05 -10.93 -16.69
N ASN A 63 12.81 -12.24 -16.50
CA ASN A 63 11.48 -12.71 -16.13
C ASN A 63 11.08 -12.16 -14.75
N PRO A 64 9.97 -11.37 -14.66
CA PRO A 64 9.58 -10.70 -13.43
C PRO A 64 9.14 -11.67 -12.31
N GLU A 65 8.64 -12.86 -12.65
CA GLU A 65 8.32 -13.89 -11.66
C GLU A 65 9.59 -14.43 -10.98
N ASN A 66 10.66 -14.63 -11.75
CA ASN A 66 11.95 -15.06 -11.20
C ASN A 66 12.56 -13.98 -10.30
N VAL A 67 12.42 -12.70 -10.67
CA VAL A 67 12.83 -11.58 -9.79
C VAL A 67 12.07 -11.63 -8.48
N TYR A 68 10.74 -11.71 -8.51
CA TYR A 68 9.92 -11.83 -7.32
C TYR A 68 10.37 -13.00 -6.43
N LYS A 69 10.53 -14.21 -7.02
CA LYS A 69 10.97 -15.41 -6.27
C LYS A 69 12.34 -15.23 -5.62
N ALA A 70 13.26 -14.55 -6.31
CA ALA A 70 14.63 -14.36 -5.82
C ALA A 70 14.72 -13.37 -4.65
N ILE A 71 13.92 -12.29 -4.67
CA ILE A 71 14.07 -11.19 -3.70
C ILE A 71 13.11 -11.26 -2.52
N ARG A 72 12.00 -12.03 -2.62
CA ARG A 72 10.96 -12.06 -1.58
C ARG A 72 11.43 -12.49 -0.20
N GLY A 73 12.48 -13.33 -0.13
CA GLY A 73 13.06 -13.80 1.14
C GLY A 73 14.17 -12.91 1.69
N GLY A 74 14.53 -11.82 0.99
CA GLY A 74 15.55 -10.86 1.40
C GLY A 74 14.96 -9.59 2.00
N LEU A 75 15.81 -8.56 2.15
CA LEU A 75 15.43 -7.26 2.73
C LEU A 75 14.33 -6.53 1.94
N ALA A 76 14.23 -6.76 0.63
CA ALA A 76 13.17 -6.21 -0.21
C ALA A 76 11.80 -6.86 0.02
N GLY A 77 11.78 -8.07 0.62
CA GLY A 77 10.55 -8.82 0.88
C GLY A 77 9.63 -8.11 1.86
N SER A 78 8.32 -8.23 1.63
CA SER A 78 7.29 -7.68 2.51
C SER A 78 5.98 -8.45 2.33
N THR A 79 5.11 -8.37 3.34
CA THR A 79 3.73 -8.89 3.22
C THR A 79 2.99 -8.26 2.04
N VAL A 80 3.27 -6.99 1.74
CA VAL A 80 2.70 -6.28 0.57
C VAL A 80 3.19 -6.92 -0.72
N MET A 81 4.50 -7.18 -0.85
CA MET A 81 5.07 -7.86 -2.01
C MET A 81 4.43 -9.24 -2.21
N ASP A 82 4.34 -10.05 -1.16
CA ASP A 82 3.76 -11.39 -1.26
C ASP A 82 2.27 -11.40 -1.62
N ALA A 83 1.54 -10.38 -1.19
CA ALA A 83 0.13 -10.23 -1.53
C ALA A 83 -0.09 -9.70 -2.96
N LYS A 84 0.79 -8.80 -3.45
CA LYS A 84 0.53 -8.03 -4.67
C LYS A 84 1.31 -8.51 -5.90
N ALA A 85 2.52 -9.05 -5.73
CA ALA A 85 3.29 -9.56 -6.87
C ALA A 85 2.54 -10.65 -7.67
N PRO A 86 1.89 -11.65 -7.06
CA PRO A 86 1.10 -12.62 -7.81
C PRO A 86 -0.03 -11.98 -8.61
N MET A 87 -0.76 -11.00 -8.02
CA MET A 87 -1.84 -10.29 -8.72
C MET A 87 -1.31 -9.54 -9.94
N MET A 88 -0.18 -8.86 -9.82
CA MET A 88 0.49 -8.12 -10.90
C MET A 88 0.92 -9.07 -12.02
N LEU A 89 1.57 -10.18 -11.67
CA LEU A 89 2.08 -11.19 -12.62
C LEU A 89 0.96 -11.93 -13.35
N ASP A 90 -0.17 -12.18 -12.67
CA ASP A 90 -1.35 -12.85 -13.23
C ASP A 90 -2.32 -11.88 -13.91
N ARG A 91 -2.02 -10.58 -13.91
CA ARG A 91 -2.91 -9.54 -14.45
C ARG A 91 -4.29 -9.54 -13.80
N ASN A 92 -4.39 -10.02 -12.56
CA ASN A 92 -5.63 -10.02 -11.79
C ASN A 92 -5.69 -8.79 -10.89
N PHE A 93 -6.50 -7.80 -11.27
CA PHE A 93 -6.72 -6.56 -10.53
C PHE A 93 -8.11 -6.50 -9.90
N ASP A 94 -8.73 -7.66 -9.65
CA ASP A 94 -9.98 -7.76 -8.89
C ASP A 94 -9.78 -7.19 -7.48
N PRO A 95 -10.70 -6.35 -6.98
CA PRO A 95 -10.45 -5.51 -5.83
C PRO A 95 -10.44 -6.29 -4.50
N GLY A 96 -9.26 -6.43 -3.88
CA GLY A 96 -9.12 -6.63 -2.44
C GLY A 96 -9.16 -5.29 -1.70
N PHE A 97 -8.41 -4.28 -2.19
CA PHE A 97 -8.45 -2.91 -1.71
C PHE A 97 -8.32 -1.93 -2.88
N ARG A 98 -9.41 -1.20 -3.15
CA ARG A 98 -9.55 -0.37 -4.35
C ARG A 98 -8.64 0.87 -4.33
N ILE A 99 -8.20 1.30 -5.52
CA ILE A 99 -7.44 2.54 -5.73
C ILE A 99 -8.15 3.74 -5.11
N GLU A 100 -9.45 3.92 -5.36
CA GLU A 100 -10.23 5.06 -4.83
C GLU A 100 -10.22 5.14 -3.29
N LEU A 101 -10.20 3.98 -2.61
CA LEU A 101 -10.12 3.94 -1.14
C LEU A 101 -8.71 4.27 -0.65
N HIS A 102 -7.68 3.87 -1.40
CA HIS A 102 -6.31 4.20 -1.06
C HIS A 102 -6.02 5.69 -1.30
N ILE A 103 -6.56 6.29 -2.38
CA ILE A 103 -6.52 7.75 -2.61
C ILE A 103 -7.08 8.50 -1.40
N LYS A 104 -8.24 8.11 -0.89
CA LYS A 104 -8.82 8.69 0.32
C LYS A 104 -7.87 8.59 1.52
N ASP A 105 -7.25 7.42 1.73
CA ASP A 105 -6.36 7.19 2.87
C ASP A 105 -5.07 8.03 2.75
N LEU A 106 -4.47 8.13 1.57
CA LEU A 106 -3.28 8.96 1.33
C LEU A 106 -3.61 10.47 1.42
N THR A 107 -4.79 10.88 0.97
CA THR A 107 -5.27 12.27 1.15
C THR A 107 -5.41 12.61 2.64
N ASN A 108 -5.92 11.68 3.45
CA ASN A 108 -5.96 11.84 4.90
C ASN A 108 -4.55 11.93 5.51
N ALA A 109 -3.59 11.15 5.00
CA ALA A 109 -2.19 11.24 5.43
C ALA A 109 -1.58 12.61 5.10
N GLN A 110 -1.82 13.15 3.89
CA GLN A 110 -1.40 14.52 3.53
C GLN A 110 -2.01 15.58 4.45
N ASN A 111 -3.30 15.47 4.77
CA ASN A 111 -3.95 16.43 5.66
C ASN A 111 -3.37 16.37 7.08
N ALA A 112 -3.09 15.15 7.58
CA ALA A 112 -2.46 14.98 8.88
C ALA A 112 -1.02 15.49 8.91
N SER A 113 -0.25 15.30 7.83
CA SER A 113 1.14 15.79 7.73
C SER A 113 1.21 17.32 7.71
N LYS A 114 0.31 17.97 6.97
CA LYS A 114 0.19 19.45 6.94
C LYS A 114 -0.09 20.03 8.32
N ALA A 115 -0.94 19.36 9.11
CA ALA A 115 -1.27 19.80 10.47
C ALA A 115 -0.06 19.80 11.43
N VAL A 116 0.99 19.04 11.12
CA VAL A 116 2.24 18.98 11.89
C VAL A 116 3.45 19.59 11.16
N GLY A 117 3.21 20.24 10.01
CA GLY A 117 4.26 20.92 9.23
C GLY A 117 5.24 19.97 8.54
N MET A 118 4.81 18.76 8.17
CA MET A 118 5.65 17.75 7.50
C MET A 118 5.22 17.56 6.05
N GLU A 119 6.18 17.40 5.13
CA GLU A 119 5.95 16.99 3.75
C GLU A 119 6.07 15.47 3.58
N LEU A 120 5.32 14.91 2.63
CA LEU A 120 5.30 13.48 2.33
C LEU A 120 5.62 13.20 0.84
N PRO A 121 6.84 13.52 0.34
CA PRO A 121 7.13 13.50 -1.09
C PRO A 121 6.90 12.15 -1.77
N MET A 122 7.21 11.03 -1.11
CA MET A 122 6.95 9.70 -1.66
C MET A 122 5.45 9.40 -1.75
N THR A 123 4.70 9.75 -0.70
CA THR A 123 3.24 9.60 -0.64
C THR A 123 2.56 10.44 -1.71
N ASP A 124 2.99 11.69 -1.87
CA ASP A 124 2.45 12.63 -2.86
C ASP A 124 2.61 12.05 -4.27
N ARG A 125 3.79 11.54 -4.58
CA ARG A 125 4.05 10.92 -5.88
C ARG A 125 3.15 9.72 -6.16
N VAL A 126 2.99 8.81 -5.19
CA VAL A 126 2.13 7.64 -5.36
C VAL A 126 0.65 8.03 -5.42
N LEU A 127 0.22 9.04 -4.66
CA LEU A 127 -1.14 9.56 -4.73
C LEU A 127 -1.47 10.13 -6.12
N ASP A 128 -0.54 10.86 -6.75
CA ASP A 128 -0.72 11.38 -8.11
C ASP A 128 -0.84 10.24 -9.14
N MET A 129 -0.03 9.19 -9.02
CA MET A 129 -0.16 7.98 -9.85
C MET A 129 -1.55 7.34 -9.72
N MET A 130 -2.03 7.18 -8.48
CA MET A 130 -3.35 6.59 -8.22
C MET A 130 -4.50 7.45 -8.74
N LYS A 131 -4.39 8.79 -8.64
CA LYS A 131 -5.39 9.73 -9.19
C LYS A 131 -5.44 9.62 -10.71
N LYS A 132 -4.29 9.59 -11.39
CA LYS A 132 -4.24 9.37 -12.85
C LYS A 132 -4.95 8.07 -13.24
N LEU A 133 -4.64 6.96 -12.58
CA LEU A 133 -5.31 5.68 -12.84
C LEU A 133 -6.83 5.73 -12.56
N GLN A 134 -7.26 6.51 -11.56
CA GLN A 134 -8.69 6.71 -11.30
C GLN A 134 -9.36 7.47 -12.45
N GLU A 135 -8.73 8.52 -13.00
CA GLU A 135 -9.20 9.28 -14.16
C GLU A 135 -9.30 8.39 -15.41
N GLU A 136 -8.43 7.41 -15.54
CA GLU A 136 -8.43 6.38 -16.60
C GLU A 136 -9.46 5.25 -16.38
N GLY A 137 -10.29 5.36 -15.33
CA GLY A 137 -11.37 4.39 -15.04
C GLY A 137 -10.95 3.20 -14.17
N LEU A 138 -9.71 3.16 -13.70
CA LEU A 138 -9.18 2.05 -12.88
C LEU A 138 -9.41 2.23 -11.36
N GLY A 139 -10.17 3.25 -10.95
CA GLY A 139 -10.42 3.56 -9.53
C GLY A 139 -11.04 2.41 -8.73
N LYS A 140 -11.78 1.51 -9.37
CA LYS A 140 -12.41 0.33 -8.75
C LYS A 140 -11.52 -0.91 -8.73
N CYS A 141 -10.39 -0.90 -9.45
CA CYS A 141 -9.42 -1.98 -9.42
C CYS A 141 -8.68 -2.04 -8.08
N ASP A 142 -8.10 -3.20 -7.77
CA ASP A 142 -7.16 -3.34 -6.66
C ASP A 142 -5.98 -2.39 -6.86
N HIS A 143 -5.43 -1.85 -5.76
CA HIS A 143 -4.30 -0.95 -5.80
C HIS A 143 -3.00 -1.57 -6.36
N ALA A 144 -2.94 -2.90 -6.56
CA ALA A 144 -1.89 -3.55 -7.34
C ALA A 144 -1.86 -3.02 -8.79
N ALA A 145 -2.97 -2.46 -9.30
CA ALA A 145 -3.04 -1.84 -10.61
C ALA A 145 -2.18 -0.56 -10.76
N VAL A 146 -1.52 -0.09 -9.69
CA VAL A 146 -0.44 0.93 -9.80
C VAL A 146 0.65 0.48 -10.78
N LEU A 147 0.85 -0.83 -10.96
CA LEU A 147 1.69 -1.39 -12.02
C LEU A 147 1.38 -0.78 -13.40
N ARG A 148 0.08 -0.60 -13.73
CA ARG A 148 -0.38 -0.09 -15.03
C ARG A 148 0.15 1.32 -15.33
N TYR A 149 0.36 2.14 -14.31
CA TYR A 149 0.96 3.46 -14.46
C TYR A 149 2.36 3.40 -15.08
N TYR A 150 3.20 2.51 -14.61
CA TYR A 150 4.57 2.33 -15.12
C TYR A 150 4.58 1.61 -16.48
N GLU A 151 3.72 0.62 -16.66
CA GLU A 151 3.57 -0.09 -17.94
C GLU A 151 3.21 0.85 -19.09
N GLU A 152 2.27 1.77 -18.84
CA GLU A 152 1.87 2.77 -19.83
C GLU A 152 3.03 3.71 -20.22
N GLN A 153 3.78 4.21 -19.23
CA GLN A 153 4.90 5.09 -19.49
C GLN A 153 6.01 4.41 -20.30
N GLU A 154 6.24 3.13 -20.07
CA GLU A 154 7.33 2.38 -20.68
C GLU A 154 6.88 1.55 -21.89
N ASN A 155 5.60 1.59 -22.24
CA ASN A 155 4.96 0.81 -23.31
C ASN A 155 5.33 -0.68 -23.25
N ILE A 156 5.16 -1.27 -22.06
CA ILE A 156 5.48 -2.68 -21.78
C ILE A 156 4.41 -3.31 -20.90
N GLU A 157 4.28 -4.61 -20.94
CA GLU A 157 3.37 -5.37 -20.09
C GLU A 157 4.13 -6.36 -19.22
N VAL A 158 3.92 -6.30 -17.90
CA VAL A 158 4.45 -7.25 -16.92
C VAL A 158 3.50 -8.43 -16.80
N LYS A 159 3.99 -9.63 -17.07
CA LYS A 159 3.27 -10.90 -16.92
C LYS A 159 4.23 -12.06 -16.70
N ARG A 160 3.69 -13.22 -16.28
CA ARG A 160 4.46 -14.48 -16.16
C ARG A 160 5.05 -14.93 -17.49
#